data_613319396362790a194a5dc3ea5e435d
#
_entry.id   613319396362790a194a5dc3ea5e435d
#
_cell.length_a   1.000
_cell.length_b   1.000
_cell.length_c   1.000
_cell.angle_alpha   90.00
_cell.angle_beta   90.00
_cell.angle_gamma   90.00
#
_symmetry.space_group_name_H-M   'P 1'
#
loop_
_entity.id
_entity.type
_entity.pdbx_description
1 polymer ?
#
loop_
_entity_poly.entity_id
_entity_poly.type
_entity_poly.pdbx_seq_one_letter_code
_entity_poly.pdbx_strand_id
1 'polypeptide(L)'
;STEMIIGVGATPLQAESFRIGSVSLSMQYFADGCFTAERFQAAQIAAGAELEEALAQFSHQHWVEALGSSGTAGAVSQLLAASGITDGAITPEGLQWCIQECIRAGHQDALKLPGLKPERRAVLGGGLAILSTLAAQFGISALQPARGALRQGVIFDLEERLAADRDPTHHDLRDDTVVDLQQRFRIDVAQARRVQDVASRLHRQVQPRATLDHQRELGWAAALHEIGMMVSHHDHHRHSAYLIGHVDAPGFSQNQQRRLADLVLGHRGGLRKIDVALADPVLAQQVLALRLAVLLCHARSAPEQPLPSLSTDGRQVRLGFTADWAREH
;
A
#
# COMPACT_ATOMS: atom_id res chain seq x y z
N SER A 1 8.44 -6.03 -13.27
CA SER A 1 8.26 -4.63 -12.83
C SER A 1 9.51 -4.08 -12.18
N THR A 2 9.61 -2.76 -12.14
CA THR A 2 10.61 -2.00 -11.38
C THR A 2 9.85 -1.12 -10.40
N GLU A 3 10.17 -1.21 -9.14
CA GLU A 3 9.59 -0.39 -8.08
C GLU A 3 10.65 0.59 -7.58
N MET A 4 10.25 1.86 -7.44
CA MET A 4 11.08 2.92 -6.86
C MET A 4 10.39 3.48 -5.62
N ILE A 5 11.15 3.64 -4.54
CA ILE A 5 10.63 4.13 -3.26
C ILE A 5 11.62 5.13 -2.69
N ILE A 6 11.12 6.30 -2.28
CA ILE A 6 11.84 7.23 -1.41
C ILE A 6 11.21 7.14 -0.02
N GLY A 7 12.02 7.07 1.02
CA GLY A 7 11.55 7.00 2.40
C GLY A 7 12.58 7.47 3.40
N VAL A 8 12.15 7.65 4.64
CA VAL A 8 12.99 7.99 5.78
C VAL A 8 12.72 6.99 6.91
N GLY A 9 13.76 6.27 7.33
CA GLY A 9 13.60 5.18 8.29
C GLY A 9 12.66 4.08 7.74
N ALA A 10 11.58 3.78 8.43
CA ALA A 10 10.57 2.83 8.01
C ALA A 10 9.40 3.46 7.22
N THR A 11 9.38 4.78 7.04
CA THR A 11 8.26 5.51 6.42
C THR A 11 8.51 5.75 4.95
N PRO A 12 7.69 5.18 4.03
CA PRO A 12 7.73 5.53 2.62
C PRO A 12 7.11 6.92 2.41
N LEU A 13 7.81 7.78 1.66
CA LEU A 13 7.35 9.11 1.29
C LEU A 13 6.77 9.13 -0.13
N GLN A 14 7.40 8.37 -1.02
CA GLN A 14 7.03 8.25 -2.42
C GLN A 14 7.25 6.81 -2.86
N ALA A 15 6.32 6.21 -3.57
CA ALA A 15 6.42 4.86 -4.12
C ALA A 15 5.72 4.77 -5.47
N GLU A 16 6.41 4.19 -6.46
CA GLU A 16 5.89 4.00 -7.83
C GLU A 16 6.30 2.65 -8.38
N SER A 17 5.45 2.06 -9.22
CA SER A 17 5.70 0.79 -9.90
C SER A 17 5.61 0.96 -11.42
N PHE A 18 6.68 0.62 -12.11
CA PHE A 18 6.83 0.75 -13.57
C PHE A 18 6.68 -0.61 -14.24
N ARG A 19 6.05 -0.64 -15.41
CA ARG A 19 5.80 -1.88 -16.17
C ARG A 19 7.04 -2.38 -16.92
N ILE A 20 8.21 -2.12 -16.39
CA ILE A 20 9.47 -2.57 -16.94
C ILE A 20 10.18 -3.50 -15.97
N GLY A 21 10.59 -4.68 -16.41
CA GLY A 21 11.28 -5.67 -15.60
C GLY A 21 12.40 -6.36 -16.37
N SER A 22 13.40 -6.90 -15.66
CA SER A 22 14.55 -7.58 -16.28
C SER A 22 14.14 -8.73 -17.19
N VAL A 23 13.13 -9.50 -16.81
CA VAL A 23 12.63 -10.62 -17.63
C VAL A 23 11.95 -10.11 -18.91
N SER A 24 10.96 -9.23 -18.78
CA SER A 24 10.22 -8.72 -19.96
C SER A 24 11.13 -8.00 -20.96
N LEU A 25 12.05 -7.18 -20.45
CA LEU A 25 13.00 -6.48 -21.31
C LEU A 25 14.00 -7.44 -21.98
N SER A 26 14.45 -8.47 -21.25
CA SER A 26 15.31 -9.51 -21.85
C SER A 26 14.58 -10.29 -22.94
N MET A 27 13.32 -10.66 -22.72
CA MET A 27 12.51 -11.35 -23.72
C MET A 27 12.26 -10.49 -24.97
N GLN A 28 12.17 -9.18 -24.81
CA GLN A 28 11.90 -8.27 -25.92
C GLN A 28 13.16 -7.98 -26.77
N TYR A 29 14.33 -7.76 -26.14
CA TYR A 29 15.54 -7.30 -26.82
C TYR A 29 16.64 -8.35 -26.92
N PHE A 30 16.61 -9.42 -26.11
CA PHE A 30 17.64 -10.44 -26.02
C PHE A 30 17.07 -11.87 -26.09
N ALA A 31 15.92 -12.06 -26.75
CA ALA A 31 15.18 -13.32 -26.76
C ALA A 31 16.00 -14.51 -27.31
N ASP A 32 16.88 -14.26 -28.27
CA ASP A 32 17.79 -15.27 -28.86
C ASP A 32 19.10 -15.43 -28.08
N GLY A 33 19.27 -14.74 -26.95
CA GLY A 33 20.46 -14.77 -26.11
C GLY A 33 21.63 -13.92 -26.60
N CYS A 34 21.51 -13.21 -27.75
CA CYS A 34 22.59 -12.42 -28.33
C CYS A 34 22.69 -11.04 -27.66
N PHE A 35 23.93 -10.62 -27.37
CA PHE A 35 24.26 -9.32 -26.81
C PHE A 35 24.99 -8.47 -27.86
N THR A 36 24.37 -7.35 -28.24
CA THR A 36 25.01 -6.34 -29.12
C THR A 36 24.82 -4.94 -28.55
N ALA A 37 25.65 -4.01 -28.96
CA ALA A 37 25.55 -2.61 -28.52
C ALA A 37 24.20 -1.98 -28.88
N GLU A 38 23.70 -2.27 -30.10
CA GLU A 38 22.43 -1.76 -30.61
C GLU A 38 21.26 -2.26 -29.77
N ARG A 39 21.28 -3.54 -29.33
CA ARG A 39 20.25 -4.12 -28.50
C ARG A 39 20.24 -3.51 -27.08
N PHE A 40 21.40 -3.31 -26.49
CA PHE A 40 21.50 -2.60 -25.22
C PHE A 40 20.98 -1.17 -25.33
N GLN A 41 21.37 -0.45 -26.39
CA GLN A 41 20.87 0.90 -26.61
C GLN A 41 19.35 0.94 -26.79
N ALA A 42 18.77 0.04 -27.58
CA ALA A 42 17.32 -0.05 -27.76
C ALA A 42 16.59 -0.38 -26.45
N ALA A 43 17.13 -1.31 -25.64
CA ALA A 43 16.57 -1.66 -24.34
C ALA A 43 16.67 -0.50 -23.34
N GLN A 44 17.77 0.27 -23.35
CA GLN A 44 17.93 1.46 -22.50
C GLN A 44 16.97 2.59 -22.89
N ILE A 45 16.75 2.81 -24.19
CA ILE A 45 15.75 3.79 -24.67
C ILE A 45 14.34 3.41 -24.19
N ALA A 46 13.98 2.13 -24.34
CA ALA A 46 12.68 1.66 -23.86
C ALA A 46 12.54 1.79 -22.34
N ALA A 47 13.61 1.49 -21.60
CA ALA A 47 13.63 1.68 -20.15
C ALA A 47 13.47 3.16 -19.78
N GLY A 48 14.15 4.06 -20.48
CA GLY A 48 14.08 5.50 -20.26
C GLY A 48 12.68 6.06 -20.50
N ALA A 49 12.00 5.59 -21.54
CA ALA A 49 10.63 6.02 -21.84
C ALA A 49 9.63 5.63 -20.73
N GLU A 50 9.75 4.43 -20.17
CA GLU A 50 8.89 3.98 -19.06
C GLU A 50 9.17 4.72 -17.75
N LEU A 51 10.37 5.25 -17.55
CA LEU A 51 10.81 5.93 -16.34
C LEU A 51 10.68 7.46 -16.43
N GLU A 52 10.29 8.01 -17.57
CA GLU A 52 10.28 9.45 -17.81
C GLU A 52 9.39 10.21 -16.82
N GLU A 53 8.21 9.67 -16.50
CA GLU A 53 7.25 10.27 -15.56
C GLU A 53 7.80 10.35 -14.12
N ALA A 54 8.76 9.50 -13.78
CA ALA A 54 9.36 9.44 -12.44
C ALA A 54 10.47 10.47 -12.21
N LEU A 55 11.02 11.08 -13.26
CA LEU A 55 12.22 11.92 -13.18
C LEU A 55 12.11 13.08 -12.19
N ALA A 56 10.97 13.75 -12.15
CA ALA A 56 10.73 14.86 -11.23
C ALA A 56 10.55 14.37 -9.78
N GLN A 57 9.80 13.29 -9.60
CA GLN A 57 9.43 12.76 -8.26
C GLN A 57 10.62 12.11 -7.56
N PHE A 58 11.47 11.38 -8.31
CA PHE A 58 12.64 10.65 -7.81
C PHE A 58 13.96 11.37 -8.09
N SER A 59 13.92 12.68 -8.30
CA SER A 59 15.13 13.49 -8.49
C SER A 59 16.15 13.26 -7.37
N HIS A 60 17.44 13.25 -7.71
CA HIS A 60 18.57 13.09 -6.76
C HIS A 60 18.58 14.13 -5.63
N GLN A 61 17.79 15.21 -5.74
CA GLN A 61 17.64 16.21 -4.68
C GLN A 61 16.75 15.71 -3.52
N HIS A 62 15.99 14.64 -3.73
CA HIS A 62 15.02 14.12 -2.75
C HIS A 62 15.54 12.95 -1.92
N TRP A 63 16.75 12.48 -2.17
CA TRP A 63 17.35 11.34 -1.47
C TRP A 63 18.88 11.52 -1.32
N VAL A 64 19.49 10.80 -0.39
CA VAL A 64 20.93 10.87 -0.09
C VAL A 64 21.66 9.57 -0.39
N GLU A 65 20.98 8.44 -0.40
CA GLU A 65 21.52 7.11 -0.65
C GLU A 65 20.58 6.32 -1.55
N ALA A 66 21.14 5.52 -2.45
CA ALA A 66 20.40 4.62 -3.33
C ALA A 66 20.68 3.15 -2.97
N LEU A 67 19.61 2.38 -2.73
CA LEU A 67 19.65 0.98 -2.34
C LEU A 67 18.96 0.10 -3.40
N GLY A 68 19.61 -1.01 -3.78
CA GLY A 68 19.07 -2.00 -4.71
C GLY A 68 18.69 -3.30 -4.03
N SER A 69 17.38 -3.58 -3.88
CA SER A 69 16.85 -4.77 -3.19
C SER A 69 16.43 -5.91 -4.12
N SER A 70 16.56 -5.73 -5.45
CA SER A 70 16.12 -6.73 -6.44
C SER A 70 17.11 -7.88 -6.60
N GLY A 71 16.64 -9.03 -7.10
CA GLY A 71 17.52 -10.13 -7.49
C GLY A 71 18.50 -9.76 -8.60
N THR A 72 18.17 -8.77 -9.44
CA THR A 72 19.06 -8.23 -10.47
C THR A 72 20.18 -7.40 -9.85
N ALA A 73 19.84 -6.46 -8.97
CA ALA A 73 20.83 -5.67 -8.25
C ALA A 73 21.80 -6.56 -7.46
N GLY A 74 21.28 -7.55 -6.72
CA GLY A 74 22.12 -8.50 -6.00
C GLY A 74 23.05 -9.34 -6.91
N ALA A 75 22.57 -9.77 -8.07
CA ALA A 75 23.40 -10.51 -9.03
C ALA A 75 24.50 -9.64 -9.63
N VAL A 76 24.19 -8.41 -10.00
CA VAL A 76 25.18 -7.45 -10.54
C VAL A 76 26.21 -7.06 -9.48
N SER A 77 25.76 -6.80 -8.24
CA SER A 77 26.65 -6.53 -7.11
C SER A 77 27.64 -7.68 -6.87
N GLN A 78 27.16 -8.94 -6.81
CA GLN A 78 28.01 -10.11 -6.65
C GLN A 78 29.00 -10.29 -7.81
N LEU A 79 28.55 -10.03 -9.04
CA LEU A 79 29.38 -10.11 -10.23
C LEU A 79 30.53 -9.08 -10.18
N LEU A 80 30.21 -7.83 -9.85
CA LEU A 80 31.21 -6.76 -9.74
C LEU A 80 32.24 -7.03 -8.63
N ALA A 81 31.77 -7.48 -7.47
CA ALA A 81 32.65 -7.84 -6.35
C ALA A 81 33.56 -9.04 -6.70
N ALA A 82 32.98 -10.12 -7.26
CA ALA A 82 33.75 -11.31 -7.62
C ALA A 82 34.73 -11.08 -8.76
N SER A 83 34.49 -10.08 -9.61
CA SER A 83 35.39 -9.66 -10.70
C SER A 83 36.42 -8.62 -10.24
N GLY A 84 36.38 -8.16 -8.98
CA GLY A 84 37.29 -7.15 -8.44
C GLY A 84 37.12 -5.75 -9.03
N ILE A 85 35.95 -5.45 -9.59
CA ILE A 85 35.64 -4.15 -10.21
C ILE A 85 35.23 -3.12 -9.12
N THR A 86 34.39 -3.56 -8.18
CA THR A 86 33.98 -2.77 -7.00
C THR A 86 33.96 -3.69 -5.77
N ASP A 87 33.67 -3.13 -4.61
CA ASP A 87 33.41 -3.87 -3.36
C ASP A 87 31.97 -4.45 -3.25
N GLY A 88 31.22 -4.36 -4.36
CA GLY A 88 29.81 -4.75 -4.45
C GLY A 88 28.87 -3.57 -4.69
N ALA A 89 29.36 -2.33 -4.59
CA ALA A 89 28.61 -1.17 -5.05
C ALA A 89 28.40 -1.21 -6.58
N ILE A 90 27.19 -0.91 -7.02
CA ILE A 90 26.83 -0.88 -8.43
C ILE A 90 27.00 0.58 -8.90
N THR A 91 28.08 0.83 -9.63
CA THR A 91 28.39 2.16 -10.17
C THR A 91 28.11 2.23 -11.67
N PRO A 92 27.95 3.43 -12.27
CA PRO A 92 27.81 3.59 -13.72
C PRO A 92 28.95 2.91 -14.50
N GLU A 93 30.19 3.03 -14.02
CA GLU A 93 31.38 2.41 -14.63
C GLU A 93 31.31 0.88 -14.53
N GLY A 94 30.90 0.36 -13.37
CA GLY A 94 30.68 -1.08 -13.16
C GLY A 94 29.59 -1.64 -14.08
N LEU A 95 28.49 -0.91 -14.24
CA LEU A 95 27.42 -1.28 -15.17
C LEU A 95 27.89 -1.27 -16.62
N GLN A 96 28.64 -0.25 -17.02
CA GLN A 96 29.21 -0.17 -18.34
C GLN A 96 30.20 -1.33 -18.60
N TRP A 97 31.04 -1.67 -17.63
CA TRP A 97 31.91 -2.83 -17.69
C TRP A 97 31.10 -4.13 -17.91
N CYS A 98 30.05 -4.36 -17.16
CA CYS A 98 29.17 -5.53 -17.31
C CYS A 98 28.57 -5.61 -18.72
N ILE A 99 28.10 -4.48 -19.27
CA ILE A 99 27.53 -4.41 -20.61
C ILE A 99 28.61 -4.75 -21.64
N GLN A 100 29.83 -4.23 -21.52
CA GLN A 100 30.93 -4.54 -22.42
C GLN A 100 31.33 -6.03 -22.39
N GLU A 101 31.31 -6.65 -21.18
CA GLU A 101 31.58 -8.08 -21.09
C GLU A 101 30.47 -8.93 -21.76
N CYS A 102 29.21 -8.52 -21.64
CA CYS A 102 28.13 -9.15 -22.39
C CYS A 102 28.31 -9.05 -23.89
N ILE A 103 28.63 -7.84 -24.41
CA ILE A 103 28.88 -7.59 -25.85
C ILE A 103 30.09 -8.39 -26.34
N ARG A 104 31.18 -8.46 -25.54
CA ARG A 104 32.35 -9.26 -25.85
C ARG A 104 32.06 -10.74 -25.93
N ALA A 105 31.23 -11.27 -25.03
CA ALA A 105 30.78 -12.66 -25.07
C ALA A 105 29.86 -12.94 -26.29
N GLY A 106 29.12 -11.96 -26.74
CA GLY A 106 28.21 -12.01 -27.89
C GLY A 106 26.95 -12.80 -27.65
N HIS A 107 26.97 -13.80 -26.74
CA HIS A 107 25.81 -14.65 -26.41
C HIS A 107 25.81 -15.06 -24.93
N GLN A 108 24.62 -15.19 -24.37
CA GLN A 108 24.42 -15.55 -22.94
C GLN A 108 25.11 -16.86 -22.54
N ASP A 109 25.20 -17.85 -23.42
CA ASP A 109 25.78 -19.15 -23.12
C ASP A 109 27.32 -19.07 -23.08
N ALA A 110 27.90 -18.13 -23.80
CA ALA A 110 29.33 -17.83 -23.80
C ALA A 110 29.77 -17.00 -22.60
N LEU A 111 28.82 -16.37 -21.89
CA LEU A 111 29.08 -15.48 -20.76
C LEU A 111 29.54 -16.27 -19.53
N LYS A 112 30.83 -16.17 -19.20
CA LYS A 112 31.48 -16.83 -18.09
C LYS A 112 32.13 -15.77 -17.18
N LEU A 113 31.31 -15.17 -16.30
CA LEU A 113 31.77 -14.15 -15.37
C LEU A 113 31.75 -14.69 -13.93
N PRO A 114 32.79 -14.38 -13.11
CA PRO A 114 32.80 -14.74 -11.70
C PRO A 114 31.57 -14.21 -10.97
N GLY A 115 30.99 -15.02 -10.07
CA GLY A 115 29.81 -14.61 -9.30
C GLY A 115 28.47 -14.65 -10.04
N LEU A 116 28.46 -14.79 -11.37
CA LEU A 116 27.24 -14.88 -12.16
C LEU A 116 26.67 -16.29 -12.18
N LYS A 117 25.52 -16.50 -11.57
CA LYS A 117 24.81 -17.78 -11.59
C LYS A 117 24.22 -18.08 -12.97
N PRO A 118 24.25 -19.34 -13.44
CA PRO A 118 23.77 -19.72 -14.78
C PRO A 118 22.32 -19.28 -15.07
N GLU A 119 21.44 -19.44 -14.11
CA GLU A 119 20.00 -19.07 -14.22
C GLU A 119 19.76 -17.56 -14.37
N ARG A 120 20.77 -16.74 -14.11
CA ARG A 120 20.67 -15.28 -14.24
C ARG A 120 21.13 -14.74 -15.61
N ARG A 121 21.81 -15.57 -16.42
CA ARG A 121 22.34 -15.13 -17.72
C ARG A 121 21.26 -14.64 -18.66
N ALA A 122 20.14 -15.37 -18.75
CA ALA A 122 19.04 -15.05 -19.65
C ALA A 122 18.35 -13.72 -19.35
N VAL A 123 18.42 -13.24 -18.11
CA VAL A 123 17.76 -11.99 -17.67
C VAL A 123 18.74 -10.85 -17.41
N LEU A 124 20.03 -11.09 -17.59
CA LEU A 124 21.08 -10.13 -17.29
C LEU A 124 21.03 -8.92 -18.21
N GLY A 125 20.82 -9.12 -19.51
CA GLY A 125 20.80 -8.03 -20.50
C GLY A 125 19.74 -6.97 -20.19
N GLY A 126 18.48 -7.41 -19.96
CA GLY A 126 17.41 -6.51 -19.58
C GLY A 126 17.64 -5.86 -18.21
N GLY A 127 18.20 -6.63 -17.26
CA GLY A 127 18.56 -6.10 -15.94
C GLY A 127 19.63 -5.00 -15.98
N LEU A 128 20.70 -5.20 -16.75
CA LEU A 128 21.76 -4.20 -16.96
C LEU A 128 21.22 -2.96 -17.68
N ALA A 129 20.36 -3.14 -18.68
CA ALA A 129 19.74 -2.01 -19.38
C ALA A 129 18.91 -1.14 -18.42
N ILE A 130 18.10 -1.75 -17.54
CA ILE A 130 17.32 -1.01 -16.54
C ILE A 130 18.23 -0.30 -15.54
N LEU A 131 19.18 -1.00 -14.93
CA LEU A 131 20.06 -0.42 -13.92
C LEU A 131 20.92 0.72 -14.47
N SER A 132 21.45 0.58 -15.69
CA SER A 132 22.23 1.64 -16.34
C SER A 132 21.37 2.86 -16.68
N THR A 133 20.12 2.66 -17.10
CA THR A 133 19.17 3.76 -17.34
C THR A 133 18.81 4.48 -16.04
N LEU A 134 18.52 3.73 -14.97
CA LEU A 134 18.28 4.31 -13.65
C LEU A 134 19.48 5.14 -13.17
N ALA A 135 20.69 4.58 -13.26
CA ALA A 135 21.89 5.29 -12.85
C ALA A 135 22.10 6.60 -13.63
N ALA A 136 21.89 6.58 -14.94
CA ALA A 136 22.07 7.74 -15.80
C ALA A 136 20.97 8.81 -15.59
N GLN A 137 19.70 8.41 -15.56
CA GLN A 137 18.58 9.36 -15.52
C GLN A 137 18.36 9.97 -14.12
N PHE A 138 18.59 9.21 -13.06
CA PHE A 138 18.37 9.68 -11.69
C PHE A 138 19.67 10.13 -10.99
N GLY A 139 20.80 10.13 -11.69
CA GLY A 139 22.08 10.60 -11.15
C GLY A 139 22.63 9.71 -10.03
N ILE A 140 22.38 8.39 -10.09
CA ILE A 140 22.86 7.44 -9.09
C ILE A 140 24.34 7.16 -9.33
N SER A 141 25.21 7.71 -8.49
CA SER A 141 26.66 7.49 -8.55
C SER A 141 27.06 6.12 -8.00
N ALA A 142 26.31 5.58 -7.03
CA ALA A 142 26.51 4.26 -6.48
C ALA A 142 25.17 3.72 -5.93
N LEU A 143 24.74 2.54 -6.39
CA LEU A 143 23.62 1.81 -5.86
C LEU A 143 24.15 0.71 -4.94
N GLN A 144 23.86 0.82 -3.63
CA GLN A 144 24.29 -0.16 -2.65
C GLN A 144 23.36 -1.37 -2.63
N PRO A 145 23.87 -2.60 -2.53
CA PRO A 145 23.02 -3.78 -2.40
C PRO A 145 22.30 -3.76 -1.04
N ALA A 146 20.99 -3.75 -1.04
CA ALA A 146 20.21 -3.86 0.19
C ALA A 146 20.35 -5.26 0.80
N ARG A 147 20.48 -5.34 2.12
CA ARG A 147 20.52 -6.62 2.87
C ARG A 147 19.15 -7.28 2.97
N GLY A 148 18.08 -6.50 2.83
CA GLY A 148 16.69 -6.94 2.84
C GLY A 148 16.06 -6.95 1.45
N ALA A 149 14.97 -7.69 1.32
CA ALA A 149 14.10 -7.70 0.14
C ALA A 149 12.64 -7.74 0.60
N LEU A 150 11.70 -7.74 -0.34
CA LEU A 150 10.25 -7.74 -0.06
C LEU A 150 9.85 -8.73 1.06
N ARG A 151 10.44 -9.93 1.08
CA ARG A 151 10.14 -10.94 2.12
C ARG A 151 10.44 -10.48 3.53
N GLN A 152 11.57 -9.80 3.74
CA GLN A 152 11.95 -9.25 5.04
C GLN A 152 11.00 -8.13 5.43
N GLY A 153 10.64 -7.26 4.51
CA GLY A 153 9.65 -6.19 4.74
C GLY A 153 8.28 -6.75 5.16
N VAL A 154 7.81 -7.81 4.48
CA VAL A 154 6.57 -8.50 4.87
C VAL A 154 6.64 -9.10 6.27
N ILE A 155 7.80 -9.69 6.65
CA ILE A 155 7.97 -10.25 8.00
C ILE A 155 7.91 -9.14 9.06
N PHE A 156 8.59 -8.02 8.86
CA PHE A 156 8.56 -6.88 9.79
C PHE A 156 7.16 -6.28 9.89
N ASP A 157 6.48 -6.07 8.76
CA ASP A 157 5.10 -5.57 8.74
C ASP A 157 4.13 -6.50 9.50
N LEU A 158 4.28 -7.82 9.32
CA LEU A 158 3.48 -8.80 10.05
C LEU A 158 3.80 -8.80 11.55
N GLU A 159 5.07 -8.65 11.93
CA GLU A 159 5.48 -8.58 13.33
C GLU A 159 4.89 -7.34 14.02
N GLU A 160 4.95 -6.17 13.38
CA GLU A 160 4.33 -4.94 13.88
C GLU A 160 2.82 -5.09 14.05
N ARG A 161 2.13 -5.64 13.06
CA ARG A 161 0.68 -5.89 13.14
C ARG A 161 0.31 -6.83 14.28
N LEU A 162 1.03 -7.94 14.42
CA LEU A 162 0.81 -8.89 15.51
C LEU A 162 1.11 -8.28 16.88
N ALA A 163 2.07 -7.39 16.98
CA ALA A 163 2.37 -6.66 18.22
C ALA A 163 1.25 -5.66 18.54
N ALA A 164 0.78 -4.89 17.55
CA ALA A 164 -0.33 -3.96 17.72
C ALA A 164 -1.65 -4.65 18.09
N ASP A 165 -1.89 -5.86 17.59
CA ASP A 165 -3.08 -6.64 17.95
C ASP A 165 -3.03 -7.20 19.40
N ARG A 166 -1.83 -7.40 19.95
CA ARG A 166 -1.64 -7.90 21.32
C ARG A 166 -1.62 -6.79 22.38
N ASP A 167 -1.13 -5.61 22.03
CA ASP A 167 -0.96 -4.49 22.93
C ASP A 167 -1.63 -3.23 22.36
N PRO A 168 -2.74 -2.75 22.97
CA PRO A 168 -3.43 -1.54 22.53
C PRO A 168 -2.60 -0.26 22.60
N THR A 169 -1.47 -0.28 23.32
CA THR A 169 -0.54 0.87 23.42
C THR A 169 0.51 0.85 22.33
N HIS A 170 0.61 -0.25 21.57
CA HIS A 170 1.53 -0.35 20.46
C HIS A 170 1.04 0.49 19.29
N HIS A 171 1.97 1.20 18.66
CA HIS A 171 1.70 2.03 17.49
C HIS A 171 1.25 1.17 16.30
N ASP A 172 0.17 1.57 15.66
CA ASP A 172 -0.42 0.86 14.51
C ASP A 172 -0.37 1.77 13.28
N LEU A 173 0.38 1.38 12.27
CA LEU A 173 0.51 2.13 11.03
C LEU A 173 -0.85 2.46 10.38
N ARG A 174 -1.86 1.62 10.59
CA ARG A 174 -3.21 1.85 10.09
C ARG A 174 -3.87 3.09 10.70
N ASP A 175 -3.56 3.40 11.95
CA ASP A 175 -4.05 4.61 12.63
C ASP A 175 -3.47 5.88 11.98
N ASP A 176 -2.17 5.88 11.65
CA ASP A 176 -1.52 6.98 10.93
C ASP A 176 -2.14 7.16 9.54
N THR A 177 -2.33 6.07 8.82
CA THR A 177 -2.97 6.09 7.50
C THR A 177 -4.37 6.71 7.56
N VAL A 178 -5.16 6.38 8.59
CA VAL A 178 -6.49 6.98 8.78
C VAL A 178 -6.37 8.48 9.02
N VAL A 179 -5.41 8.92 9.83
CA VAL A 179 -5.15 10.36 10.08
C VAL A 179 -4.73 11.06 8.79
N ASP A 180 -3.82 10.48 8.02
CA ASP A 180 -3.37 11.05 6.74
C ASP A 180 -4.52 11.16 5.74
N LEU A 181 -5.36 10.14 5.63
CA LEU A 181 -6.55 10.17 4.78
C LEU A 181 -7.54 11.25 5.24
N GLN A 182 -7.75 11.42 6.55
CA GLN A 182 -8.60 12.48 7.08
C GLN A 182 -8.07 13.87 6.68
N GLN A 183 -6.77 14.10 6.76
CA GLN A 183 -6.14 15.36 6.37
C GLN A 183 -6.20 15.58 4.86
N ARG A 184 -5.78 14.58 4.07
CA ARG A 184 -5.75 14.63 2.60
C ARG A 184 -7.12 14.93 2.01
N PHE A 185 -8.16 14.33 2.55
CA PHE A 185 -9.54 14.48 2.08
C PHE A 185 -10.36 15.51 2.89
N ARG A 186 -9.73 16.26 3.80
CA ARG A 186 -10.34 17.35 4.58
C ARG A 186 -11.61 16.91 5.33
N ILE A 187 -11.58 15.76 5.96
CA ILE A 187 -12.72 15.22 6.72
C ILE A 187 -12.97 16.11 7.96
N ASP A 188 -14.25 16.33 8.31
CA ASP A 188 -14.62 16.90 9.61
C ASP A 188 -14.27 15.92 10.73
N VAL A 189 -13.05 16.06 11.27
CA VAL A 189 -12.53 15.18 12.33
C VAL A 189 -13.39 15.25 13.59
N ALA A 190 -14.02 16.39 13.89
CA ALA A 190 -14.88 16.51 15.05
C ALA A 190 -16.15 15.68 14.88
N GLN A 191 -16.74 15.67 13.69
CA GLN A 191 -17.88 14.82 13.35
C GLN A 191 -17.48 13.35 13.32
N ALA A 192 -16.36 13.01 12.71
CA ALA A 192 -15.84 11.65 12.67
C ALA A 192 -15.66 11.06 14.08
N ARG A 193 -15.08 11.82 15.00
CA ARG A 193 -14.92 11.41 16.42
C ARG A 193 -16.25 11.21 17.13
N ARG A 194 -17.25 12.07 16.92
CA ARG A 194 -18.60 11.89 17.48
C ARG A 194 -19.22 10.59 17.02
N VAL A 195 -19.18 10.34 15.70
CA VAL A 195 -19.71 9.10 15.11
C VAL A 195 -18.95 7.89 15.63
N GLN A 196 -17.63 7.96 15.75
CA GLN A 196 -16.77 6.89 16.26
C GLN A 196 -17.13 6.53 17.73
N ASP A 197 -17.28 7.52 18.60
CA ASP A 197 -17.67 7.30 20.00
C ASP A 197 -19.04 6.62 20.11
N VAL A 198 -20.04 7.16 19.41
CA VAL A 198 -21.40 6.62 19.42
C VAL A 198 -21.44 5.22 18.82
N ALA A 199 -20.78 4.99 17.69
CA ALA A 199 -20.71 3.67 17.05
C ALA A 199 -20.07 2.62 17.96
N SER A 200 -18.96 2.97 18.61
CA SER A 200 -18.27 2.09 19.57
C SER A 200 -19.14 1.73 20.78
N ARG A 201 -19.89 2.70 21.29
CA ARG A 201 -20.81 2.49 22.43
C ARG A 201 -21.99 1.61 22.04
N LEU A 202 -22.59 1.82 20.88
CA LEU A 202 -23.69 0.99 20.36
C LEU A 202 -23.21 -0.43 20.03
N HIS A 203 -22.04 -0.57 19.39
CA HIS A 203 -21.49 -1.88 19.05
C HIS A 203 -21.21 -2.73 20.29
N ARG A 204 -20.68 -2.14 21.36
CA ARG A 204 -20.46 -2.86 22.64
C ARG A 204 -21.74 -3.43 23.26
N GLN A 205 -22.90 -2.86 22.98
CA GLN A 205 -24.18 -3.39 23.48
C GLN A 205 -24.56 -4.70 22.75
N VAL A 206 -24.28 -4.81 21.45
CA VAL A 206 -24.64 -6.01 20.66
C VAL A 206 -23.47 -7.01 20.57
N GLN A 207 -22.24 -6.56 20.75
CA GLN A 207 -21.04 -7.40 20.70
C GLN A 207 -20.08 -7.07 21.86
N PRO A 208 -20.43 -7.42 23.10
CA PRO A 208 -19.62 -7.08 24.29
C PRO A 208 -18.25 -7.79 24.33
N ARG A 209 -18.07 -8.84 23.53
CA ARG A 209 -16.81 -9.60 23.40
C ARG A 209 -16.13 -9.39 22.05
N ALA A 210 -16.39 -8.25 21.38
CA ALA A 210 -15.69 -7.91 20.15
C ALA A 210 -14.18 -7.88 20.36
N THR A 211 -13.44 -8.45 19.43
CA THR A 211 -11.96 -8.39 19.43
C THR A 211 -11.50 -6.95 19.27
N LEU A 212 -10.28 -6.66 19.66
CA LEU A 212 -9.68 -5.34 19.48
C LEU A 212 -9.66 -4.94 18.00
N ASP A 213 -9.35 -5.88 17.12
CA ASP A 213 -9.31 -5.66 15.68
C ASP A 213 -10.69 -5.25 15.13
N HIS A 214 -11.79 -5.92 15.53
CA HIS A 214 -13.15 -5.53 15.14
C HIS A 214 -13.55 -4.15 15.68
N GLN A 215 -13.08 -3.78 16.89
CA GLN A 215 -13.33 -2.46 17.45
C GLN A 215 -12.58 -1.37 16.69
N ARG A 216 -11.31 -1.61 16.33
CA ARG A 216 -10.49 -0.71 15.51
C ARG A 216 -11.09 -0.54 14.11
N GLU A 217 -11.49 -1.64 13.48
CA GLU A 217 -12.11 -1.63 12.15
C GLU A 217 -13.35 -0.72 12.11
N LEU A 218 -14.24 -0.85 13.09
CA LEU A 218 -15.39 0.03 13.22
C LEU A 218 -14.97 1.48 13.45
N GLY A 219 -13.94 1.70 14.26
CA GLY A 219 -13.36 3.02 14.51
C GLY A 219 -12.82 3.69 13.25
N TRP A 220 -12.06 2.96 12.45
CA TRP A 220 -11.54 3.45 11.16
C TRP A 220 -12.65 3.73 10.15
N ALA A 221 -13.66 2.84 10.06
CA ALA A 221 -14.82 3.06 9.22
C ALA A 221 -15.58 4.34 9.61
N ALA A 222 -15.77 4.57 10.91
CA ALA A 222 -16.40 5.79 11.43
C ALA A 222 -15.52 7.04 11.16
N ALA A 223 -14.20 6.92 11.26
CA ALA A 223 -13.26 8.00 10.98
C ALA A 223 -13.26 8.43 9.51
N LEU A 224 -13.56 7.52 8.58
CA LEU A 224 -13.48 7.72 7.13
C LEU A 224 -14.85 7.77 6.43
N HIS A 225 -15.98 7.67 7.14
CA HIS A 225 -17.29 7.51 6.50
C HIS A 225 -17.69 8.67 5.59
N GLU A 226 -17.15 9.87 5.80
CA GLU A 226 -17.41 11.07 4.99
C GLU A 226 -16.32 11.39 3.97
N ILE A 227 -15.28 10.55 3.77
CA ILE A 227 -14.16 10.81 2.84
C ILE A 227 -14.65 11.12 1.41
N GLY A 228 -15.77 10.56 0.99
CA GLY A 228 -16.36 10.78 -0.34
C GLY A 228 -17.07 12.12 -0.51
N MET A 229 -17.24 12.93 0.55
CA MET A 229 -17.81 14.26 0.44
C MET A 229 -16.95 15.21 -0.40
N MET A 230 -15.64 14.95 -0.49
CA MET A 230 -14.73 15.65 -1.42
C MET A 230 -15.12 15.47 -2.89
N VAL A 231 -15.75 14.35 -3.25
CA VAL A 231 -16.20 14.08 -4.62
C VAL A 231 -17.58 14.68 -4.84
N SER A 232 -18.55 14.34 -3.98
CA SER A 232 -19.93 14.87 -4.03
C SER A 232 -20.64 14.63 -2.72
N HIS A 233 -21.45 15.59 -2.28
CA HIS A 233 -22.35 15.41 -1.15
C HIS A 233 -23.45 14.38 -1.45
N HIS A 234 -23.91 14.33 -2.72
CA HIS A 234 -24.89 13.34 -3.16
C HIS A 234 -24.23 11.97 -3.23
N ASP A 235 -24.87 10.96 -2.63
CA ASP A 235 -24.36 9.58 -2.58
C ASP A 235 -22.92 9.44 -2.02
N HIS A 236 -22.47 10.37 -1.16
CA HIS A 236 -21.11 10.39 -0.61
C HIS A 236 -20.65 9.03 -0.05
N HIS A 237 -21.56 8.22 0.50
CA HIS A 237 -21.24 6.90 1.02
C HIS A 237 -20.71 5.92 -0.06
N ARG A 238 -21.15 6.07 -1.33
CA ARG A 238 -20.63 5.31 -2.48
C ARG A 238 -19.25 5.81 -2.86
N HIS A 239 -19.07 7.13 -2.91
CA HIS A 239 -17.76 7.73 -3.17
C HIS A 239 -16.77 7.38 -2.06
N SER A 240 -17.21 7.38 -0.80
CA SER A 240 -16.39 6.97 0.34
C SER A 240 -15.93 5.53 0.22
N ALA A 241 -16.83 4.61 -0.08
CA ALA A 241 -16.49 3.20 -0.26
C ALA A 241 -15.52 2.98 -1.43
N TYR A 242 -15.73 3.67 -2.55
CA TYR A 242 -14.84 3.60 -3.70
C TYR A 242 -13.43 4.10 -3.34
N LEU A 243 -13.33 5.28 -2.73
CA LEU A 243 -12.05 5.84 -2.32
C LEU A 243 -11.31 4.91 -1.36
N ILE A 244 -11.97 4.42 -0.30
CA ILE A 244 -11.36 3.51 0.68
C ILE A 244 -10.86 2.21 0.01
N GLY A 245 -11.60 1.69 -0.95
CA GLY A 245 -11.22 0.45 -1.65
C GLY A 245 -10.07 0.59 -2.65
N HIS A 246 -9.70 1.83 -3.03
CA HIS A 246 -8.75 2.05 -4.14
C HIS A 246 -7.61 3.03 -3.81
N VAL A 247 -7.68 3.75 -2.69
CA VAL A 247 -6.60 4.64 -2.25
C VAL A 247 -5.43 3.82 -1.71
N ASP A 248 -4.21 4.33 -1.88
CA ASP A 248 -3.07 3.80 -1.17
C ASP A 248 -3.26 3.99 0.33
N ALA A 249 -3.35 2.88 1.06
CA ALA A 249 -3.60 2.84 2.48
C ALA A 249 -2.55 1.94 3.17
N PRO A 250 -1.34 2.46 3.43
CA PRO A 250 -0.28 1.72 4.11
C PRO A 250 -0.78 1.07 5.40
N GLY A 251 -0.32 -0.15 5.69
CA GLY A 251 -0.79 -0.92 6.84
C GLY A 251 -2.07 -1.72 6.61
N PHE A 252 -2.94 -1.34 5.69
CA PHE A 252 -4.14 -2.11 5.34
C PHE A 252 -3.87 -3.13 4.24
N SER A 253 -4.31 -4.36 4.43
CA SER A 253 -4.40 -5.32 3.34
C SER A 253 -5.59 -5.00 2.42
N GLN A 254 -5.56 -5.48 1.18
CA GLN A 254 -6.69 -5.32 0.26
C GLN A 254 -8.01 -5.88 0.80
N ASN A 255 -7.95 -6.95 1.60
CA ASN A 255 -9.14 -7.53 2.24
C ASN A 255 -9.69 -6.60 3.32
N GLN A 256 -8.83 -5.98 4.13
CA GLN A 256 -9.23 -4.98 5.12
C GLN A 256 -9.80 -3.73 4.46
N GLN A 257 -9.20 -3.22 3.39
CA GLN A 257 -9.74 -2.09 2.64
C GLN A 257 -11.14 -2.38 2.07
N ARG A 258 -11.34 -3.58 1.48
CA ARG A 258 -12.67 -4.00 1.00
C ARG A 258 -13.68 -4.05 2.13
N ARG A 259 -13.31 -4.62 3.26
CA ARG A 259 -14.17 -4.74 4.42
C ARG A 259 -14.54 -3.36 5.00
N LEU A 260 -13.58 -2.43 5.09
CA LEU A 260 -13.85 -1.03 5.46
C LEU A 260 -14.76 -0.33 4.44
N ALA A 261 -14.55 -0.58 3.16
CA ALA A 261 -15.40 -0.05 2.10
C ALA A 261 -16.85 -0.55 2.23
N ASP A 262 -17.07 -1.84 2.54
CA ASP A 262 -18.39 -2.40 2.77
C ASP A 262 -19.07 -1.80 4.01
N LEU A 263 -18.34 -1.63 5.11
CA LEU A 263 -18.85 -0.96 6.31
C LEU A 263 -19.32 0.46 5.98
N VAL A 264 -18.48 1.22 5.31
CA VAL A 264 -18.78 2.59 4.92
C VAL A 264 -19.88 2.64 3.87
N LEU A 265 -19.91 1.71 2.90
CA LEU A 265 -21.02 1.61 1.94
C LEU A 265 -22.35 1.36 2.65
N GLY A 266 -22.33 0.58 3.71
CA GLY A 266 -23.51 0.18 4.50
C GLY A 266 -24.09 1.27 5.39
N HIS A 267 -23.35 2.33 5.75
CA HIS A 267 -23.80 3.30 6.73
C HIS A 267 -25.01 4.14 6.27
N ARG A 268 -25.28 4.20 4.95
CA ARG A 268 -26.37 4.99 4.37
C ARG A 268 -27.04 4.27 3.19
N GLY A 269 -28.29 4.60 2.89
CA GLY A 269 -29.03 4.07 1.75
C GLY A 269 -29.48 2.60 1.92
N GLY A 270 -29.82 1.93 0.83
CA GLY A 270 -30.27 0.53 0.84
C GLY A 270 -29.11 -0.44 1.10
N LEU A 271 -29.39 -1.56 1.80
CA LEU A 271 -28.39 -2.57 2.18
C LEU A 271 -28.11 -3.64 1.11
N ARG A 272 -28.95 -3.76 0.09
CA ARG A 272 -28.77 -4.76 -1.01
C ARG A 272 -27.38 -4.72 -1.66
N LYS A 273 -26.76 -3.55 -1.64
CA LYS A 273 -25.42 -3.32 -2.21
C LYS A 273 -24.29 -4.01 -1.45
N ILE A 274 -24.56 -4.48 -0.23
CA ILE A 274 -23.61 -5.20 0.64
C ILE A 274 -24.19 -6.54 1.14
N ASP A 275 -25.23 -7.09 0.48
CA ASP A 275 -25.91 -8.33 0.90
C ASP A 275 -24.92 -9.47 1.17
N VAL A 276 -23.91 -9.64 0.32
CA VAL A 276 -22.89 -10.69 0.48
C VAL A 276 -22.05 -10.46 1.73
N ALA A 277 -21.66 -9.22 2.00
CA ALA A 277 -20.87 -8.86 3.17
C ALA A 277 -21.68 -9.00 4.47
N LEU A 278 -22.98 -8.73 4.44
CA LEU A 278 -23.89 -8.89 5.60
C LEU A 278 -24.10 -10.33 6.02
N ALA A 279 -23.67 -11.32 5.24
CA ALA A 279 -23.65 -12.72 5.67
C ALA A 279 -22.66 -12.95 6.84
N ASP A 280 -21.66 -12.07 7.02
CA ASP A 280 -20.82 -12.03 8.21
C ASP A 280 -21.57 -11.32 9.36
N PRO A 281 -21.93 -12.03 10.46
CA PRO A 281 -22.66 -11.43 11.57
C PRO A 281 -21.91 -10.29 12.26
N VAL A 282 -20.57 -10.32 12.28
CA VAL A 282 -19.75 -9.29 12.90
C VAL A 282 -19.86 -8.01 12.08
N LEU A 283 -19.67 -8.09 10.76
CA LEU A 283 -19.81 -6.95 9.87
C LEU A 283 -21.23 -6.38 9.90
N ALA A 284 -22.26 -7.23 9.95
CA ALA A 284 -23.65 -6.79 10.04
C ALA A 284 -23.91 -5.95 11.32
N GLN A 285 -23.33 -6.37 12.46
CA GLN A 285 -23.44 -5.63 13.73
C GLN A 285 -22.64 -4.32 13.70
N GLN A 286 -21.48 -4.30 13.06
CA GLN A 286 -20.68 -3.09 12.86
C GLN A 286 -21.42 -2.10 11.95
N VAL A 287 -21.99 -2.56 10.82
CA VAL A 287 -22.83 -1.73 9.93
C VAL A 287 -24.02 -1.14 10.67
N LEU A 288 -24.70 -1.95 11.49
CA LEU A 288 -25.83 -1.49 12.31
C LEU A 288 -25.40 -0.36 13.25
N ALA A 289 -24.31 -0.56 13.99
CA ALA A 289 -23.80 0.41 14.94
C ALA A 289 -23.36 1.72 14.25
N LEU A 290 -22.63 1.61 13.14
CA LEU A 290 -22.18 2.77 12.36
C LEU A 290 -23.36 3.55 11.79
N ARG A 291 -24.35 2.85 11.22
CA ARG A 291 -25.54 3.45 10.63
C ARG A 291 -26.36 4.24 11.66
N LEU A 292 -26.56 3.66 12.82
CA LEU A 292 -27.27 4.34 13.92
C LEU A 292 -26.47 5.53 14.45
N ALA A 293 -25.15 5.40 14.59
CA ALA A 293 -24.29 6.49 15.03
C ALA A 293 -24.35 7.67 14.07
N VAL A 294 -24.29 7.43 12.76
CA VAL A 294 -24.41 8.48 11.74
C VAL A 294 -25.77 9.17 11.81
N LEU A 295 -26.85 8.43 12.01
CA LEU A 295 -28.19 9.00 12.18
C LEU A 295 -28.27 9.87 13.46
N LEU A 296 -27.78 9.39 14.58
CA LEU A 296 -27.81 10.10 15.87
C LEU A 296 -26.91 11.36 15.86
N CYS A 297 -25.82 11.35 15.09
CA CYS A 297 -24.91 12.48 14.97
C CYS A 297 -25.21 13.36 13.73
N HIS A 298 -26.35 13.19 13.06
CA HIS A 298 -26.66 13.89 11.81
C HIS A 298 -26.63 15.42 11.94
N ALA A 299 -27.10 15.94 13.08
CA ALA A 299 -27.09 17.38 13.38
C ALA A 299 -25.69 17.98 13.64
N ARG A 300 -24.61 17.17 13.50
CA ARG A 300 -23.22 17.57 13.80
C ARG A 300 -23.02 18.05 15.24
N SER A 301 -23.87 17.62 16.14
CA SER A 301 -23.80 17.83 17.59
C SER A 301 -23.70 16.48 18.32
N ALA A 302 -23.29 16.51 19.57
CA ALA A 302 -23.34 15.31 20.41
C ALA A 302 -24.81 14.88 20.57
N PRO A 303 -25.12 13.57 20.41
CA PRO A 303 -26.48 13.12 20.59
C PRO A 303 -26.90 13.24 22.07
N GLU A 304 -28.19 13.40 22.28
CA GLU A 304 -28.76 13.40 23.60
C GLU A 304 -28.43 12.12 24.40
N GLN A 305 -28.29 12.26 25.69
CA GLN A 305 -27.99 11.14 26.59
C GLN A 305 -29.22 10.81 27.45
N PRO A 306 -29.45 9.54 27.73
CA PRO A 306 -28.66 8.35 27.34
C PRO A 306 -28.88 7.93 25.90
N LEU A 307 -27.84 7.31 25.28
CA LEU A 307 -28.03 6.69 23.98
C LEU A 307 -29.09 5.59 24.04
N PRO A 308 -29.77 5.29 22.90
CA PRO A 308 -30.76 4.22 22.87
C PRO A 308 -30.13 2.89 23.26
N SER A 309 -30.90 2.04 23.92
CA SER A 309 -30.50 0.65 24.14
C SER A 309 -30.64 -0.12 22.84
N LEU A 310 -29.62 -0.92 22.51
CA LEU A 310 -29.55 -1.72 21.30
C LEU A 310 -29.33 -3.18 21.63
N SER A 311 -30.20 -4.05 21.13
CA SER A 311 -30.05 -5.50 21.24
C SER A 311 -30.42 -6.20 19.94
N THR A 312 -29.84 -7.38 19.70
CA THR A 312 -30.16 -8.22 18.55
C THR A 312 -30.16 -9.69 18.92
N ASP A 313 -31.07 -10.46 18.34
CA ASP A 313 -31.08 -11.92 18.39
C ASP A 313 -30.61 -12.57 17.08
N GLY A 314 -30.02 -11.78 16.20
CA GLY A 314 -29.55 -12.20 14.87
C GLY A 314 -30.63 -12.12 13.77
N ARG A 315 -31.88 -12.00 14.11
CA ARG A 315 -33.01 -11.83 13.16
C ARG A 315 -33.74 -10.51 13.36
N GLN A 316 -33.81 -10.04 14.60
CA GLN A 316 -34.49 -8.81 14.99
C GLN A 316 -33.55 -7.88 15.70
N VAL A 317 -33.69 -6.59 15.41
CA VAL A 317 -33.01 -5.50 16.10
C VAL A 317 -34.04 -4.78 16.95
N ARG A 318 -33.74 -4.61 18.23
CA ARG A 318 -34.56 -3.85 19.15
C ARG A 318 -33.84 -2.59 19.59
N LEU A 319 -34.51 -1.46 19.38
CA LEU A 319 -34.08 -0.14 19.85
C LEU A 319 -35.02 0.30 20.97
N GLY A 320 -34.46 0.62 22.11
CA GLY A 320 -35.22 1.14 23.25
C GLY A 320 -34.78 2.58 23.53
N PHE A 321 -35.76 3.48 23.61
CA PHE A 321 -35.56 4.87 24.01
C PHE A 321 -36.14 5.11 25.40
N THR A 322 -35.68 6.15 26.09
CA THR A 322 -36.29 6.55 27.38
C THR A 322 -37.69 7.12 27.18
N ALA A 323 -38.53 7.04 28.23
CA ALA A 323 -39.86 7.60 28.17
C ALA A 323 -39.86 9.14 27.95
N ASP A 324 -38.82 9.82 28.43
CA ASP A 324 -38.64 11.25 28.23
C ASP A 324 -38.37 11.58 26.77
N TRP A 325 -37.43 10.85 26.13
CA TRP A 325 -37.15 10.99 24.71
C TRP A 325 -38.40 10.78 23.84
N ALA A 326 -39.22 9.75 24.17
CA ALA A 326 -40.43 9.45 23.40
C ALA A 326 -41.56 10.50 23.61
N ARG A 327 -41.44 11.38 24.62
CA ARG A 327 -42.38 12.49 24.82
C ARG A 327 -41.94 13.77 24.08
N GLU A 328 -40.67 13.91 23.81
CA GLU A 328 -40.10 15.11 23.20
C GLU A 328 -39.97 14.98 21.67
N HIS A 329 -40.04 13.75 21.14
CA HIS A 329 -39.91 13.40 19.72
C HIS A 329 -41.09 12.57 19.23
#